data_c23d3dbc802e6e6a2f07a87e6fd0b9ca
#
_entry.id   c23d3dbc802e6e6a2f07a87e6fd0b9ca
#
_cell.length_a   1.000
_cell.length_b   1.000
_cell.length_c   1.000
_cell.angle_alpha   90.00
_cell.angle_beta   90.00
_cell.angle_gamma   90.00
#
_symmetry.space_group_name_H-M   'P 1'
#
loop_
_entity.id
_entity.type
_entity.pdbx_description
1 polymer ?
#
loop_
_entity_poly.entity_id
_entity_poly.type
_entity_poly.pdbx_seq_one_letter_code
_entity_poly.pdbx_strand_id
1 'polypeptide(L)'
;SVVERTPDFGDIHPVVSDRVARAYYRPERGTLALLGEHDPMKGPVDDEVEAAKAPMLDEEVSLMERFARRFPGQELASKMQGYTGVYDCSPDFHPAFGKVQALDGLFVGAGFSGHGFKLSPGIGKIMSDLVVDGATDMIDVHPFRIERFAENDLLLGGDGEVNRSMG
;
A
#
# COMPACT_ATOMS: atom_id res chain seq x y z
N SER A 1 -7.74 -3.54 11.04
CA SER A 1 -8.41 -4.39 12.05
C SER A 1 -8.60 -5.80 11.53
N VAL A 2 -8.41 -6.78 12.40
CA VAL A 2 -8.79 -8.18 12.15
C VAL A 2 -10.11 -8.46 12.87
N VAL A 3 -11.06 -9.01 12.13
CA VAL A 3 -12.40 -9.33 12.64
C VAL A 3 -12.72 -10.81 12.43
N GLU A 4 -13.52 -11.38 13.30
CA GLU A 4 -14.16 -12.65 13.08
C GLU A 4 -15.49 -12.42 12.37
N ARG A 5 -15.63 -13.00 11.17
CA ARG A 5 -16.83 -12.89 10.33
C ARG A 5 -17.98 -13.69 10.93
N THR A 6 -19.20 -13.28 10.65
CA THR A 6 -20.37 -14.08 11.01
C THR A 6 -20.39 -15.39 10.21
N PRO A 7 -20.94 -16.48 10.78
CA PRO A 7 -20.97 -17.80 10.11
C PRO A 7 -21.66 -17.79 8.75
N ASP A 8 -22.64 -16.92 8.56
CA ASP A 8 -23.43 -16.85 7.32
C ASP A 8 -22.70 -16.24 6.13
N PHE A 9 -21.48 -15.71 6.34
CA PHE A 9 -20.71 -15.06 5.28
C PHE A 9 -20.06 -16.04 4.28
N GLY A 10 -20.06 -17.33 4.59
CA GLY A 10 -19.37 -18.34 3.78
C GLY A 10 -17.87 -18.42 4.06
N ASP A 11 -17.19 -19.32 3.34
CA ASP A 11 -15.81 -19.68 3.66
C ASP A 11 -14.78 -18.63 3.21
N ILE A 12 -14.86 -18.17 1.98
CA ILE A 12 -13.85 -17.26 1.39
C ILE A 12 -14.53 -16.24 0.50
N HIS A 13 -14.25 -14.97 0.73
CA HIS A 13 -14.56 -13.90 -0.20
C HIS A 13 -13.29 -13.47 -0.96
N PRO A 14 -13.40 -12.86 -2.16
CA PRO A 14 -12.25 -12.28 -2.83
C PRO A 14 -11.67 -11.12 -2.00
N VAL A 15 -10.41 -10.77 -2.25
CA VAL A 15 -9.87 -9.51 -1.78
C VAL A 15 -10.62 -8.38 -2.49
N VAL A 16 -11.18 -7.47 -1.71
CA VAL A 16 -11.96 -6.33 -2.23
C VAL A 16 -11.25 -5.04 -1.83
N SER A 17 -10.95 -4.20 -2.82
CA SER A 17 -10.52 -2.81 -2.60
C SER A 17 -11.69 -1.90 -2.96
N ASP A 18 -12.26 -1.24 -1.95
CA ASP A 18 -13.35 -0.29 -2.10
C ASP A 18 -12.81 1.13 -2.09
N ARG A 19 -12.59 1.70 -3.28
CA ARG A 19 -12.02 3.04 -3.42
C ARG A 19 -12.97 4.15 -2.97
N VAL A 20 -14.27 3.90 -3.02
CA VAL A 20 -15.27 4.85 -2.53
C VAL A 20 -15.29 4.90 -1.01
N ALA A 21 -15.27 3.73 -0.38
CA ALA A 21 -15.19 3.61 1.07
C ALA A 21 -13.77 3.83 1.62
N ARG A 22 -12.74 3.95 0.76
CA ARG A 22 -11.32 4.04 1.13
C ARG A 22 -10.90 2.92 2.08
N ALA A 23 -11.33 1.69 1.76
CA ALA A 23 -11.07 0.52 2.58
C ALA A 23 -10.79 -0.70 1.71
N TYR A 24 -10.07 -1.65 2.27
CA TYR A 24 -9.93 -2.96 1.65
C TYR A 24 -10.29 -4.06 2.65
N TYR A 25 -10.73 -5.18 2.09
CA TYR A 25 -11.20 -6.33 2.85
C TYR A 25 -10.55 -7.58 2.30
N ARG A 26 -9.80 -8.28 3.14
CA ARG A 26 -9.07 -9.48 2.74
C ARG A 26 -9.45 -10.66 3.63
N PRO A 27 -9.79 -11.83 3.06
CA PRO A 27 -9.98 -13.02 3.89
C PRO A 27 -8.65 -13.45 4.52
N GLU A 28 -8.73 -13.88 5.76
CA GLU A 28 -7.65 -14.51 6.50
C GLU A 28 -8.03 -15.96 6.81
N ARG A 29 -7.16 -16.68 7.52
CA ARG A 29 -7.42 -18.08 7.88
C ARG A 29 -8.73 -18.25 8.64
N GLY A 30 -9.46 -19.33 8.34
CA GLY A 30 -10.72 -19.66 8.98
C GLY A 30 -11.78 -18.60 8.74
N THR A 31 -12.41 -18.15 9.80
CA THR A 31 -13.50 -17.17 9.79
C THR A 31 -13.00 -15.72 9.83
N LEU A 32 -11.69 -15.48 9.82
CA LEU A 32 -11.14 -14.14 9.97
C LEU A 32 -11.15 -13.34 8.66
N ALA A 33 -11.28 -12.03 8.79
CA ALA A 33 -11.03 -11.05 7.72
C ALA A 33 -10.16 -9.91 8.23
N LEU A 34 -9.26 -9.43 7.38
CA LEU A 34 -8.50 -8.21 7.60
C LEU A 34 -9.21 -7.05 6.92
N LEU A 35 -9.53 -6.05 7.70
CA LEU A 35 -10.09 -4.78 7.25
C LEU A 35 -8.98 -3.74 7.33
N GLY A 36 -8.67 -3.09 6.22
CA GLY A 36 -7.67 -2.03 6.19
C GLY A 36 -8.24 -0.75 5.60
N GLU A 37 -7.73 0.37 6.08
CA GLU A 37 -8.00 1.67 5.51
C GLU A 37 -6.81 2.10 4.65
N HIS A 38 -7.08 2.73 3.53
CA HIS A 38 -6.09 3.38 2.70
C HIS A 38 -6.59 4.78 2.32
N ASP A 39 -6.33 5.73 3.20
CA ASP A 39 -6.68 7.13 2.93
C ASP A 39 -5.41 7.94 2.62
N PRO A 40 -5.16 8.26 1.35
CA PRO A 40 -3.99 9.05 0.96
C PRO A 40 -4.04 10.49 1.47
N MET A 41 -5.16 10.91 2.04
CA MET A 41 -5.36 12.27 2.55
C MET A 41 -5.04 12.41 4.05
N LYS A 42 -4.69 11.32 4.74
CA LYS A 42 -4.32 11.40 6.17
C LYS A 42 -3.06 12.22 6.46
N GLY A 43 -2.29 12.56 5.43
CA GLY A 43 -1.09 13.38 5.57
C GLY A 43 0.13 12.62 6.11
N PRO A 44 1.27 13.31 6.21
CA PRO A 44 2.50 12.72 6.72
C PRO A 44 2.40 12.42 8.21
N VAL A 45 3.15 11.42 8.64
CA VAL A 45 3.35 11.10 10.06
C VAL A 45 4.63 11.79 10.51
N ASP A 46 4.63 12.35 11.73
CA ASP A 46 5.82 12.99 12.30
C ASP A 46 6.99 12.01 12.48
N ASP A 47 8.23 12.53 12.55
CA ASP A 47 9.48 11.76 12.53
C ASP A 47 9.62 10.70 13.65
N GLU A 48 8.84 10.81 14.72
CA GLU A 48 8.76 9.83 15.80
C GLU A 48 7.70 8.76 15.54
N VAL A 49 7.84 8.06 14.44
CA VAL A 49 6.90 6.99 14.09
C VAL A 49 7.13 5.79 15.02
N GLU A 50 6.32 5.68 16.04
CA GLU A 50 6.13 4.39 16.69
C GLU A 50 5.38 3.47 15.71
N ALA A 51 6.14 2.68 14.97
CA ALA A 51 5.57 1.60 14.20
C ALA A 51 4.73 0.72 15.14
N ALA A 52 3.45 0.54 14.84
CA ALA A 52 2.49 -0.25 15.62
C ALA A 52 1.84 0.44 16.83
N LYS A 53 1.34 1.65 16.69
CA LYS A 53 0.29 2.14 17.59
C LYS A 53 -0.98 1.29 17.42
N ALA A 54 -1.72 1.12 18.50
CA ALA A 54 -3.09 0.60 18.36
C ALA A 54 -3.94 1.63 17.60
N PRO A 55 -4.82 1.21 16.69
CA PRO A 55 -5.75 2.12 16.04
C PRO A 55 -6.64 2.81 17.08
N MET A 56 -7.08 4.02 16.79
CA MET A 56 -8.07 4.69 17.63
C MET A 56 -9.44 4.01 17.50
N LEU A 57 -10.21 4.02 18.57
CA LEU A 57 -11.49 3.32 18.62
C LEU A 57 -12.47 3.77 17.53
N ASP A 58 -12.52 5.07 17.27
CA ASP A 58 -13.39 5.66 16.24
C ASP A 58 -12.98 5.25 14.82
N GLU A 59 -11.68 5.09 14.56
CA GLU A 59 -11.16 4.55 13.29
C GLU A 59 -11.59 3.10 13.09
N GLU A 60 -11.48 2.29 14.14
CA GLU A 60 -11.90 0.89 14.09
C GLU A 60 -13.42 0.75 13.91
N VAL A 61 -14.21 1.53 14.63
CA VAL A 61 -15.67 1.55 14.48
C VAL A 61 -16.05 1.95 13.06
N SER A 62 -15.47 3.03 12.54
CA SER A 62 -15.71 3.48 11.16
C SER A 62 -15.38 2.40 10.13
N LEU A 63 -14.29 1.68 10.34
CA LEU A 63 -13.88 0.61 9.42
C LEU A 63 -14.83 -0.59 9.47
N MET A 64 -15.31 -0.97 10.65
CA MET A 64 -16.31 -2.03 10.82
C MET A 64 -17.67 -1.64 10.21
N GLU A 65 -18.11 -0.39 10.37
CA GLU A 65 -19.33 0.11 9.73
C GLU A 65 -19.23 0.05 8.18
N ARG A 66 -18.07 0.42 7.62
CA ARG A 66 -17.81 0.30 6.17
C ARG A 66 -17.83 -1.15 5.71
N PHE A 67 -17.28 -2.07 6.51
CA PHE A 67 -17.33 -3.49 6.27
C PHE A 67 -18.76 -4.03 6.26
N ALA A 68 -19.55 -3.75 7.30
CA ALA A 68 -20.94 -4.18 7.40
C ALA A 68 -21.80 -3.60 6.24
N ARG A 69 -21.56 -2.35 5.85
CA ARG A 69 -22.24 -1.73 4.70
C ARG A 69 -21.90 -2.42 3.38
N ARG A 70 -20.65 -2.84 3.22
CA ARG A 70 -20.18 -3.52 2.00
C ARG A 70 -20.62 -4.97 1.94
N PHE A 71 -20.71 -5.61 3.09
CA PHE A 71 -21.08 -7.02 3.24
C PHE A 71 -22.24 -7.16 4.23
N PRO A 72 -23.50 -7.06 3.74
CA PRO A 72 -24.67 -7.24 4.60
C PRO A 72 -24.62 -8.58 5.33
N GLY A 73 -25.02 -8.58 6.61
CA GLY A 73 -24.90 -9.73 7.50
C GLY A 73 -23.64 -9.71 8.37
N GLN A 74 -22.71 -8.74 8.16
CA GLN A 74 -21.50 -8.60 8.96
C GLN A 74 -21.60 -7.57 10.08
N GLU A 75 -22.80 -7.09 10.38
CA GLU A 75 -23.10 -6.16 11.48
C GLU A 75 -22.74 -6.75 12.85
N LEU A 76 -22.74 -8.07 12.94
CA LEU A 76 -22.39 -8.83 14.15
C LEU A 76 -20.97 -9.41 14.12
N ALA A 77 -20.15 -9.04 13.16
CA ALA A 77 -18.74 -9.42 13.12
C ALA A 77 -18.01 -8.92 14.37
N SER A 78 -17.17 -9.77 14.96
CA SER A 78 -16.49 -9.45 16.21
C SER A 78 -15.07 -8.96 15.95
N LYS A 79 -14.70 -7.82 16.53
CA LYS A 79 -13.31 -7.35 16.49
C LYS A 79 -12.42 -8.26 17.30
N MET A 80 -11.29 -8.68 16.72
CA MET A 80 -10.25 -9.48 17.37
C MET A 80 -9.08 -8.60 17.80
N GLN A 81 -8.42 -7.96 16.85
CA GLN A 81 -7.27 -7.09 17.09
C GLN A 81 -7.16 -6.01 16.03
N GLY A 82 -6.40 -4.96 16.33
CA GLY A 82 -6.05 -3.92 15.36
C GLY A 82 -4.58 -3.53 15.49
N TYR A 83 -4.01 -3.05 14.41
CA TYR A 83 -2.69 -2.46 14.34
C TYR A 83 -2.66 -1.35 13.29
N THR A 84 -1.73 -0.44 13.43
CA THR A 84 -1.44 0.60 12.44
C THR A 84 -0.12 0.31 11.75
N GLY A 85 0.08 0.91 10.59
CA GLY A 85 1.32 0.86 9.83
C GLY A 85 1.51 2.16 9.06
N VAL A 86 2.73 2.38 8.59
CA VAL A 86 3.09 3.55 7.81
C VAL A 86 3.35 3.14 6.37
N TYR A 87 2.80 3.90 5.45
CA TYR A 87 3.12 3.78 4.03
C TYR A 87 4.27 4.73 3.67
N ASP A 88 5.26 4.22 2.96
CA ASP A 88 6.37 4.98 2.39
C ASP A 88 5.94 5.64 1.07
N CYS A 89 5.12 6.68 1.16
CA CYS A 89 4.57 7.34 -0.02
C CYS A 89 5.59 8.27 -0.68
N SER A 90 5.81 8.07 -1.98
CA SER A 90 6.55 9.00 -2.82
C SER A 90 5.67 10.19 -3.23
N PRO A 91 6.25 11.33 -3.69
CA PRO A 91 5.49 12.50 -4.13
C PRO A 91 4.48 12.22 -5.25
N ASP A 92 4.77 11.27 -6.13
CA ASP A 92 3.93 10.88 -7.26
C ASP A 92 3.24 9.52 -7.09
N PHE A 93 3.33 8.92 -5.90
CA PHE A 93 2.77 7.61 -5.57
C PHE A 93 3.32 6.44 -6.41
N HIS A 94 4.43 6.64 -7.09
CA HIS A 94 5.16 5.60 -7.82
C HIS A 94 6.52 5.33 -7.17
N PRO A 95 7.01 4.08 -7.18
CA PRO A 95 8.27 3.75 -6.55
C PRO A 95 9.45 4.44 -7.25
N ALA A 96 10.48 4.78 -6.47
CA ALA A 96 11.80 5.09 -7.00
C ALA A 96 12.70 3.88 -6.86
N PHE A 97 13.33 3.44 -7.95
CA PHE A 97 14.30 2.35 -7.89
C PHE A 97 15.34 2.48 -9.01
N GLY A 98 16.55 2.03 -8.70
CA GLY A 98 17.67 2.05 -9.61
C GLY A 98 18.94 2.63 -9.00
N LYS A 99 19.93 2.93 -9.86
CA LYS A 99 21.20 3.54 -9.46
C LYS A 99 20.97 5.01 -9.10
N VAL A 100 21.57 5.46 -8.00
CA VAL A 100 21.61 6.89 -7.62
C VAL A 100 22.78 7.55 -8.37
N GLN A 101 22.48 8.55 -9.22
CA GLN A 101 23.47 9.18 -10.08
C GLN A 101 24.57 9.91 -9.30
N ALA A 102 24.21 10.51 -8.16
CA ALA A 102 25.12 11.31 -7.35
C ALA A 102 26.14 10.47 -6.54
N LEU A 103 25.89 9.16 -6.38
CA LEU A 103 26.74 8.30 -5.53
C LEU A 103 27.05 6.99 -6.27
N ASP A 104 28.32 6.81 -6.57
CA ASP A 104 28.75 5.57 -7.24
C ASP A 104 28.56 4.34 -6.35
N GLY A 105 28.05 3.27 -6.94
CA GLY A 105 27.75 2.01 -6.25
C GLY A 105 26.50 2.02 -5.36
N LEU A 106 25.77 3.14 -5.26
CA LEU A 106 24.51 3.20 -4.52
C LEU A 106 23.32 2.90 -5.42
N PHE A 107 22.49 1.98 -4.96
CA PHE A 107 21.19 1.67 -5.56
C PHE A 107 20.09 1.85 -4.51
N VAL A 108 18.94 2.31 -4.93
CA VAL A 108 17.79 2.56 -4.06
C VAL A 108 16.55 1.84 -4.58
N GLY A 109 15.69 1.42 -3.66
CA GLY A 109 14.32 0.97 -3.94
C GLY A 109 13.44 1.43 -2.79
N ALA A 110 12.62 2.47 -3.01
CA ALA A 110 11.83 3.13 -1.97
C ALA A 110 10.56 3.78 -2.53
N GLY A 111 9.70 4.29 -1.64
CA GLY A 111 8.50 5.03 -2.02
C GLY A 111 7.46 4.19 -2.74
N PHE A 112 7.28 2.95 -2.34
CA PHE A 112 6.37 2.02 -3.03
C PHE A 112 4.88 2.31 -2.81
N SER A 113 4.53 3.24 -1.94
CA SER A 113 3.17 3.78 -1.76
C SER A 113 2.09 2.68 -1.59
N GLY A 114 2.41 1.64 -0.81
CA GLY A 114 1.53 0.49 -0.55
C GLY A 114 1.56 -0.63 -1.62
N HIS A 115 2.30 -0.46 -2.71
CA HIS A 115 2.36 -1.46 -3.79
C HIS A 115 3.53 -2.46 -3.67
N GLY A 116 4.50 -2.20 -2.78
CA GLY A 116 5.80 -2.87 -2.76
C GLY A 116 5.73 -4.39 -2.64
N PHE A 117 4.86 -4.92 -1.77
CA PHE A 117 4.80 -6.35 -1.54
C PHE A 117 4.48 -7.15 -2.81
N LYS A 118 3.45 -6.76 -3.54
CA LYS A 118 3.05 -7.46 -4.78
C LYS A 118 4.03 -7.24 -5.93
N LEU A 119 4.78 -6.13 -5.93
CA LEU A 119 5.80 -5.83 -6.95
C LEU A 119 7.17 -6.44 -6.63
N SER A 120 7.38 -6.91 -5.40
CA SER A 120 8.70 -7.33 -4.91
C SER A 120 9.43 -8.35 -5.79
N PRO A 121 8.79 -9.37 -6.40
CA PRO A 121 9.52 -10.31 -7.26
C PRO A 121 10.07 -9.63 -8.52
N GLY A 122 9.27 -8.78 -9.17
CA GLY A 122 9.69 -8.04 -10.37
C GLY A 122 10.77 -7.00 -10.06
N ILE A 123 10.56 -6.20 -9.01
CA ILE A 123 11.56 -5.21 -8.56
C ILE A 123 12.86 -5.89 -8.14
N GLY A 124 12.79 -7.02 -7.42
CA GLY A 124 13.97 -7.78 -7.04
C GLY A 124 14.79 -8.24 -8.25
N LYS A 125 14.14 -8.71 -9.31
CA LYS A 125 14.84 -9.08 -10.56
C LYS A 125 15.46 -7.86 -11.23
N ILE A 126 14.70 -6.76 -11.39
CA ILE A 126 15.20 -5.52 -12.00
C ILE A 126 16.41 -4.99 -11.22
N MET A 127 16.32 -4.91 -9.89
CA MET A 127 17.42 -4.42 -9.07
C MET A 127 18.65 -5.32 -9.14
N SER A 128 18.46 -6.65 -9.19
CA SER A 128 19.55 -7.59 -9.40
C SER A 128 20.28 -7.33 -10.72
N ASP A 129 19.53 -7.15 -11.81
CA ASP A 129 20.12 -6.88 -13.14
C ASP A 129 20.89 -5.56 -13.15
N LEU A 130 20.31 -4.51 -12.56
CA LEU A 130 20.95 -3.21 -12.47
C LEU A 130 22.26 -3.24 -11.66
N VAL A 131 22.30 -4.01 -10.58
CA VAL A 131 23.50 -4.12 -9.73
C VAL A 131 24.58 -4.97 -10.40
N VAL A 132 24.21 -6.07 -11.06
CA VAL A 132 25.16 -7.04 -11.62
C VAL A 132 25.59 -6.65 -13.02
N ASP A 133 24.61 -6.34 -13.88
CA ASP A 133 24.82 -6.14 -15.32
C ASP A 133 24.78 -4.66 -15.74
N GLY A 134 24.36 -3.77 -14.84
CA GLY A 134 24.21 -2.33 -15.08
C GLY A 134 22.98 -1.95 -15.90
N ALA A 135 22.20 -2.92 -16.37
CA ALA A 135 21.00 -2.71 -17.18
C ALA A 135 20.00 -3.86 -16.99
N THR A 136 18.74 -3.62 -17.31
CA THR A 136 17.69 -4.65 -17.37
C THR A 136 16.91 -4.51 -18.68
N ASP A 137 16.42 -5.62 -19.20
CA ASP A 137 15.55 -5.68 -20.38
C ASP A 137 14.05 -5.80 -20.02
N MET A 138 13.75 -5.89 -18.72
CA MET A 138 12.37 -6.06 -18.26
C MET A 138 11.49 -4.83 -18.49
N ILE A 139 12.02 -3.64 -18.21
CA ILE A 139 11.32 -2.36 -18.39
C ILE A 139 12.33 -1.22 -18.62
N ASP A 140 11.84 -0.09 -19.13
CA ASP A 140 12.58 1.17 -19.03
C ASP A 140 12.56 1.67 -17.58
N VAL A 141 13.73 1.73 -16.94
CA VAL A 141 13.87 2.15 -15.53
C VAL A 141 14.03 3.67 -15.39
N HIS A 142 14.29 4.37 -16.47
CA HIS A 142 14.55 5.82 -16.44
C HIS A 142 13.41 6.62 -15.77
N PRO A 143 12.12 6.34 -16.02
CA PRO A 143 11.02 7.04 -15.34
C PRO A 143 10.98 6.85 -13.82
N PHE A 144 11.61 5.78 -13.30
CA PHE A 144 11.61 5.43 -11.89
C PHE A 144 12.85 5.87 -11.13
N ARG A 145 13.76 6.64 -11.76
CA ARG A 145 14.96 7.18 -11.10
C ARG A 145 14.57 8.11 -9.94
N ILE A 146 15.37 8.11 -8.87
CA ILE A 146 15.08 8.95 -7.69
C ILE A 146 15.25 10.45 -7.98
N GLU A 147 16.11 10.80 -8.91
CA GLU A 147 16.39 12.17 -9.31
C GLU A 147 15.16 12.89 -9.89
N ARG A 148 14.18 12.15 -10.43
CA ARG A 148 12.94 12.73 -10.98
C ARG A 148 12.20 13.63 -9.98
N PHE A 149 12.33 13.37 -8.68
CA PHE A 149 11.71 14.23 -7.65
C PHE A 149 12.36 15.60 -7.57
N ALA A 150 13.69 15.67 -7.61
CA ALA A 150 14.43 16.92 -7.62
C ALA A 150 14.27 17.67 -8.95
N GLU A 151 14.09 16.94 -10.04
CA GLU A 151 13.86 17.46 -11.39
C GLU A 151 12.41 17.88 -11.63
N ASN A 152 11.49 17.57 -10.70
CA ASN A 152 10.04 17.75 -10.85
C ASN A 152 9.47 17.02 -12.09
N ASP A 153 10.07 15.89 -12.44
CA ASP A 153 9.66 15.00 -13.54
C ASP A 153 8.82 13.84 -13.01
N LEU A 154 7.67 14.20 -12.43
CA LEU A 154 6.79 13.26 -11.74
C LEU A 154 6.02 12.37 -12.72
N LEU A 155 5.76 11.13 -12.31
CA LEU A 155 4.90 10.22 -13.05
C LEU A 155 3.42 10.60 -12.78
N LEU A 156 2.79 11.17 -13.80
CA LEU A 156 1.40 11.63 -13.73
C LEU A 156 0.46 10.65 -14.44
N GLY A 157 -0.80 10.64 -14.02
CA GLY A 157 -1.86 9.93 -14.72
C GLY A 157 -2.16 10.54 -16.10
N GLY A 158 -2.99 9.87 -16.90
CA GLY A 158 -3.37 10.35 -18.22
C GLY A 158 -4.15 11.69 -18.24
N ASP A 159 -4.62 12.12 -17.09
CA ASP A 159 -5.27 13.42 -16.85
C ASP A 159 -4.28 14.53 -16.40
N GLY A 160 -2.98 14.21 -16.28
CA GLY A 160 -1.95 15.11 -15.80
C GLY A 160 -1.91 15.29 -14.28
N GLU A 161 -2.68 14.54 -13.54
CA GLU A 161 -2.73 14.58 -12.08
C GLU A 161 -1.97 13.41 -11.46
N VAL A 162 -1.53 13.60 -10.19
CA VAL A 162 -0.93 12.50 -9.43
C VAL A 162 -1.99 11.46 -9.09
N ASN A 163 -1.79 10.24 -9.56
CA ASN A 163 -2.67 9.12 -9.22
C ASN A 163 -2.36 8.59 -7.82
N ARG A 164 -3.05 9.10 -6.80
CA ARG A 164 -2.89 8.73 -5.39
C ARG A 164 -3.56 7.40 -5.03
N SER A 165 -3.42 6.41 -5.88
CA SER A 165 -3.93 5.08 -5.56
C SER A 165 -2.89 4.33 -4.73
N MET A 166 -3.26 3.93 -3.52
CA MET A 166 -2.49 3.00 -2.71
C MET A 166 -2.94 1.57 -2.99
N GLY A 167 -2.01 0.64 -2.92
CA GLY A 167 -2.20 -0.75 -3.33
C GLY A 167 -2.99 -1.66 -2.42
#